data_dc6f37d17e0c36e7bd7bf0a014b0e4c1
#
_entry.id   dc6f37d17e0c36e7bd7bf0a014b0e4c1
#
_cell.length_a   1.000
_cell.length_b   1.000
_cell.length_c   1.000
_cell.angle_alpha   90.00
_cell.angle_beta   90.00
_cell.angle_gamma   90.00
#
_symmetry.space_group_name_H-M   'P 1'
#
loop_
_entity.id
_entity.type
_entity.pdbx_description
1 polymer ?
#
loop_
_entity_poly.entity_id
_entity_poly.type
_entity_poly.pdbx_seq_one_letter_code
_entity_poly.pdbx_strand_id
1 'polypeptide(L)'
;PPLRSKARFVAIPSTSGTASEITAFSVITDTEKHIKYPIVALDMVPDLAILDPALPAKMPPNVTANTGMDVLTHALEAWVSPHA
;
A
#
# COMPACT_ATOMS: atom_id res chain seq x y z
N PRO A 1 2.64 -3.66 -22.65
CA PRO A 1 1.19 -3.63 -22.59
C PRO A 1 0.70 -2.76 -21.41
N PRO A 2 -0.42 -2.08 -21.55
CA PRO A 2 -0.93 -1.27 -20.46
C PRO A 2 -1.40 -2.15 -19.30
N LEU A 3 -1.15 -1.68 -18.07
CA LEU A 3 -1.62 -2.35 -16.88
C LEU A 3 -3.15 -2.17 -16.74
N ARG A 4 -3.81 -3.18 -16.22
CA ARG A 4 -5.25 -3.19 -15.95
C ARG A 4 -6.10 -2.91 -17.20
N SER A 5 -5.66 -3.43 -18.34
CA SER A 5 -6.38 -3.25 -19.59
C SER A 5 -7.69 -4.06 -19.66
N LYS A 6 -7.85 -5.07 -18.79
CA LYS A 6 -8.98 -6.01 -18.83
C LYS A 6 -9.85 -6.01 -17.58
N ALA A 7 -9.40 -5.40 -16.49
CA ALA A 7 -10.13 -5.47 -15.23
C ALA A 7 -9.97 -4.18 -14.43
N ARG A 8 -10.98 -3.87 -13.63
CA ARG A 8 -10.88 -2.80 -12.64
C ARG A 8 -10.24 -3.35 -11.37
N PHE A 9 -9.58 -2.47 -10.63
CA PHE A 9 -8.91 -2.83 -9.39
C PHE A 9 -9.60 -2.11 -8.22
N VAL A 10 -10.11 -2.91 -7.27
CA VAL A 10 -10.75 -2.40 -6.06
C VAL A 10 -9.90 -2.85 -4.87
N ALA A 11 -9.57 -1.92 -3.99
CA ALA A 11 -8.81 -2.22 -2.77
C ALA A 11 -9.69 -2.00 -1.55
N ILE A 12 -9.69 -2.98 -0.65
CA ILE A 12 -10.42 -2.94 0.62
C ILE A 12 -9.39 -3.23 1.72
N PRO A 13 -8.83 -2.18 2.37
CA PRO A 13 -7.76 -2.42 3.34
C PRO A 13 -8.28 -3.06 4.61
N SER A 14 -7.51 -4.01 5.14
CA SER A 14 -7.75 -4.64 6.45
C SER A 14 -6.80 -4.10 7.53
N THR A 15 -5.84 -3.26 7.14
CA THR A 15 -4.94 -2.57 8.06
C THR A 15 -5.07 -1.06 7.87
N SER A 16 -4.67 -0.31 8.89
CA SER A 16 -4.67 1.16 8.82
C SER A 16 -3.24 1.66 9.01
N GLY A 17 -2.69 2.32 7.99
CA GLY A 17 -1.37 2.92 8.09
C GLY A 17 -0.52 2.83 6.82
N THR A 18 -0.59 1.72 6.07
CA THR A 18 0.27 1.53 4.89
C THR A 18 -0.19 2.33 3.68
N ALA A 19 -1.44 2.76 3.66
CA ALA A 19 -2.06 3.49 2.54
C ALA A 19 -2.02 2.72 1.21
N SER A 20 -2.09 1.40 1.26
CA SER A 20 -2.03 0.55 0.05
C SER A 20 -3.16 0.87 -0.94
N GLU A 21 -4.29 1.37 -0.47
CA GLU A 21 -5.46 1.70 -1.30
C GLU A 21 -5.27 2.93 -2.18
N ILE A 22 -4.20 3.70 -1.95
CA ILE A 22 -3.88 4.89 -2.77
C ILE A 22 -2.44 4.88 -3.27
N THR A 23 -1.74 3.77 -3.13
CA THR A 23 -0.31 3.68 -3.45
C THR A 23 -0.08 3.20 -4.88
N ALA A 24 0.74 3.93 -5.63
CA ALA A 24 1.15 3.60 -7.00
C ALA A 24 2.39 2.70 -7.04
N PHE A 25 2.54 1.83 -6.06
CA PHE A 25 3.76 1.07 -5.84
C PHE A 25 3.42 -0.36 -5.46
N SER A 26 4.11 -1.31 -6.06
CA SER A 26 3.95 -2.73 -5.77
C SER A 26 5.31 -3.38 -5.64
N VAL A 27 5.44 -4.35 -4.76
CA VAL A 27 6.66 -5.13 -4.60
C VAL A 27 6.34 -6.59 -4.85
N ILE A 28 7.02 -7.16 -5.85
CA ILE A 28 6.85 -8.57 -6.20
C ILE A 28 8.10 -9.32 -5.79
N THR A 29 7.93 -10.39 -5.04
CA THR A 29 9.03 -11.22 -4.57
C THR A 29 9.23 -12.41 -5.49
N ASP A 30 10.47 -12.54 -6.02
CA ASP A 30 10.88 -13.77 -6.71
C ASP A 30 11.31 -14.78 -5.65
N THR A 31 10.49 -15.80 -5.42
CA THR A 31 10.75 -16.78 -4.36
C THR A 31 11.92 -17.71 -4.66
N GLU A 32 12.28 -17.89 -5.93
CA GLU A 32 13.44 -18.70 -6.31
C GLU A 32 14.74 -17.98 -6.03
N LYS A 33 14.81 -16.68 -6.37
CA LYS A 33 16.02 -15.86 -6.22
C LYS A 33 16.05 -15.09 -4.91
N HIS A 34 14.96 -15.09 -4.12
CA HIS A 34 14.80 -14.31 -2.91
C HIS A 34 15.04 -12.80 -3.13
N ILE A 35 14.60 -12.29 -4.29
CA ILE A 35 14.76 -10.88 -4.67
C ILE A 35 13.38 -10.24 -4.73
N LYS A 36 13.30 -8.99 -4.21
CA LYS A 36 12.10 -8.18 -4.29
C LYS A 36 12.24 -7.17 -5.43
N TYR A 37 11.25 -7.15 -6.31
CA TYR A 37 11.22 -6.22 -7.45
C TYR A 37 10.16 -5.15 -7.20
N PRO A 38 10.54 -3.88 -7.03
CA PRO A 38 9.57 -2.79 -6.93
C PRO A 38 9.01 -2.43 -8.31
N ILE A 39 7.71 -2.18 -8.36
CA ILE A 39 7.02 -1.70 -9.56
C ILE A 39 6.33 -0.39 -9.19
N VAL A 40 6.65 0.68 -9.92
CA VAL A 40 6.05 2.00 -9.70
C VAL A 40 5.36 2.43 -10.98
N ALA A 41 4.04 2.60 -10.91
CA ALA A 41 3.24 3.07 -12.03
C ALA A 41 1.92 3.62 -11.50
N LEU A 42 1.41 4.71 -12.09
CA LEU A 42 0.12 5.28 -11.70
C LEU A 42 -1.01 4.26 -11.86
N ASP A 43 -0.90 3.33 -12.81
CA ASP A 43 -1.87 2.27 -13.00
C ASP A 43 -1.95 1.29 -11.82
N MET A 44 -1.00 1.33 -10.88
CA MET A 44 -1.04 0.54 -9.66
C MET A 44 -2.01 1.11 -8.62
N VAL A 45 -2.40 2.39 -8.75
CA VAL A 45 -3.39 2.97 -7.84
C VAL A 45 -4.74 2.34 -8.13
N PRO A 46 -5.44 1.81 -7.11
CA PRO A 46 -6.76 1.23 -7.30
C PRO A 46 -7.77 2.22 -7.91
N ASP A 47 -8.70 1.69 -8.70
CA ASP A 47 -9.81 2.49 -9.25
C ASP A 47 -10.79 2.92 -8.17
N LEU A 48 -10.96 2.09 -7.13
CA LEU A 48 -11.87 2.33 -6.03
C LEU A 48 -11.24 1.80 -4.75
N ALA A 49 -11.31 2.60 -3.70
CA ALA A 49 -10.95 2.17 -2.34
C ALA A 49 -12.21 2.12 -1.48
N ILE A 50 -12.43 0.99 -0.83
CA ILE A 50 -13.54 0.82 0.10
C ILE A 50 -12.97 0.76 1.51
N LEU A 51 -13.25 1.78 2.32
CA LEU A 51 -12.75 1.88 3.69
C LEU A 51 -13.85 1.45 4.65
N ASP A 52 -13.75 0.22 5.16
CA ASP A 52 -14.67 -0.31 6.16
C ASP A 52 -13.94 -0.39 7.50
N PRO A 53 -14.26 0.45 8.47
CA PRO A 53 -13.56 0.47 9.76
C PRO A 53 -13.69 -0.83 10.56
N ALA A 54 -14.66 -1.68 10.25
CA ALA A 54 -14.80 -2.97 10.90
C ALA A 54 -13.64 -3.92 10.58
N LEU A 55 -12.99 -3.75 9.44
CA LEU A 55 -11.87 -4.61 9.04
C LEU A 55 -10.61 -4.34 9.87
N PRO A 56 -10.09 -3.08 9.96
CA PRO A 56 -8.92 -2.82 10.77
C PRO A 56 -9.18 -2.81 12.28
N ALA A 57 -10.42 -2.79 12.71
CA ALA A 57 -10.76 -2.78 14.14
C ALA A 57 -10.24 -4.02 14.89
N LYS A 58 -10.01 -5.12 14.18
CA LYS A 58 -9.52 -6.38 14.75
C LYS A 58 -8.01 -6.55 14.63
N MET A 59 -7.27 -5.52 14.24
CA MET A 59 -5.82 -5.60 14.14
C MET A 59 -5.20 -5.95 15.50
N PRO A 60 -4.26 -6.93 15.55
CA PRO A 60 -3.50 -7.18 16.77
C PRO A 60 -2.70 -5.94 17.22
N PRO A 61 -2.41 -5.78 18.53
CA PRO A 61 -1.65 -4.62 19.00
C PRO A 61 -0.30 -4.41 18.32
N ASN A 62 0.43 -5.50 18.02
CA ASN A 62 1.72 -5.39 17.34
C ASN A 62 1.57 -4.89 15.91
N VAL A 63 0.53 -5.29 15.19
CA VAL A 63 0.25 -4.80 13.84
C VAL A 63 -0.16 -3.33 13.90
N THR A 64 -1.00 -2.96 14.86
CA THR A 64 -1.39 -1.56 15.07
C THR A 64 -0.18 -0.67 15.32
N ALA A 65 0.74 -1.12 16.16
CA ALA A 65 1.97 -0.38 16.45
C ALA A 65 2.84 -0.24 15.21
N ASN A 66 3.04 -1.33 14.47
CA ASN A 66 3.89 -1.33 13.27
C ASN A 66 3.32 -0.46 12.16
N THR A 67 2.02 -0.54 11.91
CA THR A 67 1.38 0.30 10.89
C THR A 67 1.34 1.77 11.32
N GLY A 68 1.21 2.04 12.62
CA GLY A 68 1.30 3.40 13.15
C GLY A 68 2.68 4.01 12.95
N MET A 69 3.73 3.23 13.15
CA MET A 69 5.11 3.68 12.84
C MET A 69 5.30 3.90 11.35
N ASP A 70 4.65 3.10 10.51
CA ASP A 70 4.68 3.30 9.06
C ASP A 70 4.04 4.63 8.67
N VAL A 71 2.92 4.99 9.29
CA VAL A 71 2.29 6.31 9.09
C VAL A 71 3.25 7.43 9.46
N LEU A 72 3.91 7.32 10.61
CA LEU A 72 4.86 8.32 11.07
C LEU A 72 6.03 8.45 10.08
N THR A 73 6.55 7.33 9.62
CA THR A 73 7.63 7.30 8.63
C THR A 73 7.20 7.95 7.33
N HIS A 74 6.02 7.62 6.83
CA HIS A 74 5.48 8.25 5.62
C HIS A 74 5.37 9.76 5.76
N ALA A 75 4.89 10.24 6.91
CA ALA A 75 4.73 11.67 7.16
C ALA A 75 6.07 12.39 7.20
N LEU A 76 7.07 11.81 7.86
CA LEU A 76 8.41 12.40 7.94
C LEU A 76 9.10 12.38 6.58
N GLU A 77 8.99 11.28 5.84
CA GLU A 77 9.56 11.17 4.50
C GLU A 77 8.93 12.17 3.54
N ALA A 78 7.61 12.35 3.62
CA ALA A 78 6.92 13.34 2.80
C ALA A 78 7.39 14.75 3.09
N TRP A 79 7.72 15.06 4.34
CA TRP A 79 8.24 16.36 4.75
C TRP A 79 9.60 16.67 4.12
N VAL A 80 10.49 15.67 4.05
CA VAL A 80 11.87 15.88 3.60
C VAL A 80 12.09 15.50 2.14
N SER A 81 11.11 14.86 1.51
CA SER A 81 11.23 14.40 0.12
C SER A 81 11.19 15.55 -0.87
N PRO A 82 12.08 15.57 -1.88
CA PRO A 82 12.01 16.56 -2.96
C PRO A 82 10.79 16.36 -3.86
N HIS A 83 10.08 15.24 -3.73
CA HIS A 83 8.89 14.91 -4.51
C HIS A 83 7.59 15.03 -3.69
N ALA A 84 7.66 15.68 -2.53
CA ALA A 84 6.49 15.87 -1.68
C ALA A 84 5.44 16.79 -2.30
#